data_a64c37cc8a6ee09df5c9f8e5bb672bc3
#
_entry.id   a64c37cc8a6ee09df5c9f8e5bb672bc3
#
_cell.length_a   1.000
_cell.length_b   1.000
_cell.length_c   1.000
_cell.angle_alpha   90.00
_cell.angle_beta   90.00
_cell.angle_gamma   90.00
#
_symmetry.space_group_name_H-M   'P 1'
#
loop_
_entity.id
_entity.type
_entity.pdbx_description
1 polymer ?
#
loop_
_entity_poly.entity_id
_entity_poly.type
_entity_poly.pdbx_seq_one_letter_code
_entity_poly.pdbx_strand_id
1 'polypeptide(L)'
;MSNVTDAELDVVRALVARWREKQPRNMLRSVYYDGKMPLKPSGNIPAEAMARIRAVLDWPEKAVSALAERSIFEGFVSPGDDQDPFELTDILDANRFDLELPQAITSAYKHSCSFITTARGDVRSGEPEVLVMARSAEWSAGLWDKRRRTVSASLAITGVDDQGRPSSMDVYLPHVVLLCSRRPSGGWVADRRPNPLGEVLVEPLAYDPQLDRPFGRSRISRAVMNITDHALGTIVRGEIGADFYTLPKIIMTKVAEDAFSRGKWQMAVDRITGFTKDEDGDAPSVHEVRQMTMQPLTDQYRMYASQFSGATGVPVSSLGIITENPPSAEAIYADDRRLVSTAKRQNRIMTASLRRVGARIVRLRDGGASSDELRRLDVSWAKPEFTSPGSAADALVKLSAVFPWIGESEVALEMAGFTSSEITRLLADKRRAQGGSTLAALIAAGRQEAAEAAAEAVPDAVEG
;
A
#
# COMPACT_ATOMS: atom_id res chain seq x y z
N MET A 1 -6.20 -26.96 -26.94
CA MET A 1 -6.77 -26.97 -25.57
C MET A 1 -8.01 -27.88 -25.63
N SER A 2 -8.00 -28.99 -24.89
CA SER A 2 -9.18 -29.87 -24.86
C SER A 2 -10.27 -29.28 -23.95
N ASN A 3 -11.52 -29.50 -24.28
CA ASN A 3 -12.71 -29.03 -23.55
C ASN A 3 -12.98 -27.53 -23.60
N VAL A 4 -12.50 -26.84 -24.63
CA VAL A 4 -12.70 -25.39 -24.83
C VAL A 4 -13.22 -25.17 -26.23
N THR A 5 -14.24 -24.34 -26.37
CA THR A 5 -14.80 -23.98 -27.70
C THR A 5 -13.86 -23.03 -28.43
N ASP A 6 -13.98 -22.95 -29.77
CA ASP A 6 -13.14 -22.06 -30.57
C ASP A 6 -13.28 -20.59 -30.16
N ALA A 7 -14.50 -20.15 -29.85
CA ALA A 7 -14.78 -18.79 -29.38
C ALA A 7 -14.10 -18.51 -28.03
N GLU A 8 -14.15 -19.43 -27.07
CA GLU A 8 -13.46 -19.32 -25.79
C GLU A 8 -11.94 -19.31 -25.98
N LEU A 9 -11.43 -20.14 -26.91
CA LEU A 9 -9.99 -20.19 -27.21
C LEU A 9 -9.48 -18.87 -27.78
N ASP A 10 -10.26 -18.18 -28.60
CA ASP A 10 -9.90 -16.86 -29.13
C ASP A 10 -9.83 -15.80 -28.01
N VAL A 11 -10.78 -15.85 -27.05
CA VAL A 11 -10.72 -14.99 -25.87
C VAL A 11 -9.48 -15.30 -25.00
N VAL A 12 -9.16 -16.58 -24.77
CA VAL A 12 -7.95 -16.99 -24.06
C VAL A 12 -6.69 -16.47 -24.74
N ARG A 13 -6.62 -16.60 -26.07
CA ARG A 13 -5.49 -16.05 -26.86
C ARG A 13 -5.36 -14.54 -26.70
N ALA A 14 -6.46 -13.82 -26.77
CA ALA A 14 -6.48 -12.36 -26.58
C ALA A 14 -6.02 -11.97 -25.17
N LEU A 15 -6.45 -12.68 -24.12
CA LEU A 15 -6.02 -12.47 -22.73
C LEU A 15 -4.53 -12.73 -22.53
N VAL A 16 -4.01 -13.85 -23.05
CA VAL A 16 -2.60 -14.21 -23.00
C VAL A 16 -1.74 -13.16 -23.73
N ALA A 17 -2.21 -12.72 -24.91
CA ALA A 17 -1.53 -11.66 -25.66
C ALA A 17 -1.49 -10.34 -24.86
N ARG A 18 -2.61 -9.98 -24.20
CA ARG A 18 -2.69 -8.79 -23.35
C ARG A 18 -1.77 -8.90 -22.13
N TRP A 19 -1.72 -10.04 -21.47
CA TRP A 19 -0.81 -10.29 -20.37
C TRP A 19 0.64 -10.14 -20.80
N ARG A 20 1.06 -10.82 -21.89
CA ARG A 20 2.43 -10.74 -22.44
C ARG A 20 2.83 -9.32 -22.82
N GLU A 21 1.92 -8.53 -23.37
CA GLU A 21 2.16 -7.11 -23.70
C GLU A 21 2.48 -6.27 -22.45
N LYS A 22 1.80 -6.55 -21.32
CA LYS A 22 1.90 -5.74 -20.10
C LYS A 22 2.96 -6.23 -19.12
N GLN A 23 3.26 -7.51 -19.10
CA GLN A 23 4.16 -8.14 -18.14
C GLN A 23 5.55 -7.47 -18.04
N PRO A 24 6.30 -7.18 -19.15
CA PRO A 24 7.62 -6.58 -19.03
C PRO A 24 7.59 -5.22 -18.34
N ARG A 25 6.52 -4.42 -18.55
CA ARG A 25 6.35 -3.14 -17.90
C ARG A 25 6.02 -3.30 -16.41
N ASN A 26 5.22 -4.29 -16.06
CA ASN A 26 4.86 -4.57 -14.67
C ASN A 26 6.07 -5.12 -13.91
N MET A 27 6.85 -6.02 -14.51
CA MET A 27 8.12 -6.49 -13.95
C MET A 27 9.11 -5.35 -13.72
N LEU A 28 9.25 -4.43 -14.69
CA LEU A 28 10.10 -3.26 -14.52
C LEU A 28 9.68 -2.42 -13.30
N ARG A 29 8.38 -2.23 -13.08
CA ARG A 29 7.86 -1.53 -11.89
C ARG A 29 8.16 -2.26 -10.60
N SER A 30 8.08 -3.60 -10.60
CA SER A 30 8.49 -4.44 -9.47
C SER A 30 9.97 -4.28 -9.17
N VAL A 31 10.84 -4.26 -10.18
CA VAL A 31 12.27 -4.03 -10.01
C VAL A 31 12.57 -2.67 -9.37
N TYR A 32 11.87 -1.61 -9.80
CA TYR A 32 12.00 -0.29 -9.18
C TYR A 32 11.44 -0.24 -7.75
N TYR A 33 10.30 -0.87 -7.51
CA TYR A 33 9.69 -0.97 -6.19
C TYR A 33 10.59 -1.69 -5.18
N ASP A 34 11.21 -2.79 -5.60
CA ASP A 34 12.06 -3.63 -4.77
C ASP A 34 13.51 -3.07 -4.64
N GLY A 35 13.82 -1.94 -5.25
CA GLY A 35 15.18 -1.37 -5.27
C GLY A 35 16.21 -2.24 -6.01
N LYS A 36 15.75 -3.17 -6.86
CA LYS A 36 16.61 -4.12 -7.60
C LYS A 36 17.06 -3.61 -8.97
N MET A 37 16.80 -2.34 -9.29
CA MET A 37 17.23 -1.79 -10.57
C MET A 37 18.76 -1.72 -10.66
N PRO A 38 19.35 -2.11 -11.80
CA PRO A 38 20.78 -1.98 -12.01
C PRO A 38 21.17 -0.50 -12.07
N LEU A 39 22.31 -0.16 -11.49
CA LEU A 39 22.91 1.16 -11.63
C LEU A 39 23.19 1.43 -13.12
N LYS A 40 22.61 2.52 -13.63
CA LYS A 40 22.88 2.94 -15.01
C LYS A 40 24.22 3.67 -15.06
N PRO A 41 25.09 3.39 -16.04
CA PRO A 41 26.30 4.16 -16.25
C PRO A 41 25.96 5.65 -16.36
N SER A 42 26.58 6.47 -15.54
CA SER A 42 26.37 7.93 -15.52
C SER A 42 27.71 8.64 -15.79
N GLY A 43 27.80 9.30 -16.91
CA GLY A 43 28.96 10.12 -17.26
C GLY A 43 30.27 9.34 -17.37
N ASN A 44 31.36 9.96 -16.90
CA ASN A 44 32.72 9.42 -17.02
C ASN A 44 33.12 8.49 -15.86
N ILE A 45 32.16 7.89 -15.15
CA ILE A 45 32.47 6.96 -14.06
C ILE A 45 32.86 5.61 -14.63
N PRO A 46 34.07 5.08 -14.35
CA PRO A 46 34.48 3.75 -14.80
C PRO A 46 33.54 2.68 -14.26
N ALA A 47 33.21 1.68 -15.09
CA ALA A 47 32.33 0.58 -14.72
C ALA A 47 32.86 -0.20 -13.49
N GLU A 48 34.18 -0.30 -13.33
CA GLU A 48 34.82 -0.95 -12.20
C GLU A 48 34.58 -0.21 -10.86
N ALA A 49 34.55 1.11 -10.89
CA ALA A 49 34.23 1.94 -9.72
C ALA A 49 32.73 1.78 -9.37
N MET A 50 31.85 1.78 -10.36
CA MET A 50 30.43 1.55 -10.16
C MET A 50 30.10 0.16 -9.59
N ALA A 51 30.84 -0.86 -9.98
CA ALA A 51 30.65 -2.23 -9.50
C ALA A 51 30.94 -2.40 -7.99
N ARG A 52 31.71 -1.50 -7.39
CA ARG A 52 32.06 -1.51 -5.96
C ARG A 52 31.02 -0.77 -5.09
N ILE A 53 30.23 0.09 -5.70
CA ILE A 53 29.25 0.92 -4.99
C ILE A 53 27.90 0.22 -4.97
N ARG A 54 27.40 -0.09 -3.79
CA ARG A 54 26.07 -0.65 -3.56
C ARG A 54 25.14 0.46 -3.08
N ALA A 55 24.68 1.30 -4.00
CA ALA A 55 23.69 2.32 -3.70
C ALA A 55 22.29 1.80 -4.06
N VAL A 56 21.36 1.91 -3.14
CA VAL A 56 19.93 1.59 -3.31
C VAL A 56 19.12 2.78 -2.84
N LEU A 57 18.02 3.06 -3.53
CA LEU A 57 17.11 4.14 -3.19
C LEU A 57 15.67 3.62 -3.25
N ASP A 58 14.96 3.71 -2.13
CA ASP A 58 13.61 3.18 -1.92
C ASP A 58 12.48 4.18 -2.29
N TRP A 59 12.78 5.27 -2.95
CA TRP A 59 11.77 6.27 -3.31
C TRP A 59 10.59 5.70 -4.11
N PRO A 60 10.75 4.77 -5.09
CA PRO A 60 9.61 4.16 -5.77
C PRO A 60 8.73 3.34 -4.83
N GLU A 61 9.31 2.69 -3.82
CA GLU A 61 8.56 2.01 -2.75
C GLU A 61 7.76 3.06 -1.96
N LYS A 62 8.39 4.15 -1.51
CA LYS A 62 7.71 5.25 -0.80
C LYS A 62 6.58 5.88 -1.60
N ALA A 63 6.72 5.99 -2.93
CA ALA A 63 5.63 6.47 -3.77
C ALA A 63 4.37 5.61 -3.67
N VAL A 64 4.52 4.32 -3.44
CA VAL A 64 3.42 3.35 -3.33
C VAL A 64 2.93 3.22 -1.90
N SER A 65 3.83 2.92 -0.94
CA SER A 65 3.50 2.62 0.45
C SER A 65 2.84 3.81 1.15
N ALA A 66 3.36 5.02 0.96
CA ALA A 66 2.79 6.23 1.58
C ALA A 66 1.31 6.47 1.22
N LEU A 67 0.84 6.00 0.06
CA LEU A 67 -0.57 6.06 -0.30
C LEU A 67 -1.32 4.80 0.15
N ALA A 68 -0.71 3.63 0.08
CA ALA A 68 -1.34 2.36 0.48
C ALA A 68 -1.68 2.34 1.97
N GLU A 69 -0.79 2.85 2.81
CA GLU A 69 -0.97 3.01 4.25
C GLU A 69 -2.16 3.91 4.65
N ARG A 70 -2.66 4.73 3.71
CA ARG A 70 -3.84 5.59 3.89
C ARG A 70 -5.12 5.02 3.29
N SER A 71 -5.07 3.80 2.75
CA SER A 71 -6.21 3.10 2.15
C SER A 71 -6.53 1.84 2.96
N ILE A 72 -6.95 2.05 4.22
CA ILE A 72 -7.28 0.98 5.16
C ILE A 72 -8.79 0.71 5.09
N PHE A 73 -9.15 -0.49 4.67
CA PHE A 73 -10.52 -0.98 4.63
C PHE A 73 -10.94 -1.43 6.03
N GLU A 74 -12.08 -0.97 6.52
CA GLU A 74 -12.63 -1.33 7.83
C GLU A 74 -13.77 -2.33 7.73
N GLY A 75 -14.42 -2.42 6.58
CA GLY A 75 -15.53 -3.35 6.36
C GLY A 75 -16.56 -2.85 5.37
N PHE A 76 -17.56 -3.66 5.15
CA PHE A 76 -18.77 -3.26 4.45
C PHE A 76 -19.78 -2.64 5.42
N VAL A 77 -20.52 -1.65 4.94
CA VAL A 77 -21.56 -0.95 5.72
C VAL A 77 -22.84 -0.83 4.90
N SER A 78 -23.96 -0.77 5.55
CA SER A 78 -25.28 -0.49 4.93
C SER A 78 -25.90 0.73 5.60
N PRO A 79 -26.74 1.53 4.93
CA PRO A 79 -27.47 2.64 5.53
C PRO A 79 -28.60 2.14 6.44
N GLY A 80 -28.29 1.47 7.50
CA GLY A 80 -29.12 0.90 8.54
C GLY A 80 -28.24 0.63 9.75
N ASP A 81 -28.81 0.11 10.83
CA ASP A 81 -28.09 -0.17 12.08
C ASP A 81 -27.26 -1.48 12.03
N ASP A 82 -27.11 -2.09 10.88
CA ASP A 82 -26.44 -3.37 10.74
C ASP A 82 -24.94 -3.17 10.57
N GLN A 83 -24.17 -3.56 11.58
CA GLN A 83 -22.71 -3.49 11.60
C GLN A 83 -22.03 -4.53 10.70
N ASP A 84 -22.74 -5.61 10.36
CA ASP A 84 -22.27 -6.66 9.43
C ASP A 84 -23.34 -6.97 8.38
N PRO A 85 -23.55 -6.09 7.40
CA PRO A 85 -24.59 -6.29 6.41
C PRO A 85 -24.32 -7.54 5.62
N PHE A 86 -25.33 -8.41 5.56
CA PHE A 86 -25.29 -9.69 4.84
C PHE A 86 -24.28 -10.72 5.40
N GLU A 87 -23.83 -10.60 6.65
CA GLU A 87 -22.88 -11.53 7.27
C GLU A 87 -21.61 -11.69 6.43
N LEU A 88 -21.11 -10.56 5.89
CA LEU A 88 -19.93 -10.54 5.03
C LEU A 88 -18.64 -10.74 5.81
N THR A 89 -18.60 -10.37 7.08
CA THR A 89 -17.38 -10.44 7.91
C THR A 89 -16.86 -11.87 7.99
N ASP A 90 -17.71 -12.85 8.27
CA ASP A 90 -17.30 -14.27 8.36
C ASP A 90 -16.69 -14.79 7.06
N ILE A 91 -17.25 -14.37 5.90
CA ILE A 91 -16.74 -14.77 4.59
C ILE A 91 -15.38 -14.11 4.30
N LEU A 92 -15.23 -12.83 4.67
CA LEU A 92 -13.97 -12.10 4.49
C LEU A 92 -12.87 -12.69 5.36
N ASP A 93 -13.18 -13.02 6.63
CA ASP A 93 -12.24 -13.62 7.56
C ASP A 93 -11.81 -15.03 7.11
N ALA A 94 -12.75 -15.85 6.64
CA ALA A 94 -12.44 -17.16 6.08
C ALA A 94 -11.49 -17.10 4.86
N ASN A 95 -11.51 -15.98 4.13
CA ASN A 95 -10.63 -15.71 2.99
C ASN A 95 -9.39 -14.88 3.35
N ARG A 96 -9.18 -14.55 4.63
CA ARG A 96 -8.09 -13.66 5.08
C ARG A 96 -8.04 -12.35 4.29
N PHE A 97 -9.19 -11.75 4.05
CA PHE A 97 -9.31 -10.58 3.19
C PHE A 97 -8.60 -9.36 3.77
N ASP A 98 -8.44 -9.32 5.09
CA ASP A 98 -7.61 -8.36 5.84
C ASP A 98 -6.13 -8.35 5.40
N LEU A 99 -5.60 -9.50 4.92
CA LEU A 99 -4.26 -9.62 4.35
C LEU A 99 -4.27 -9.44 2.83
N GLU A 100 -5.27 -9.97 2.14
CA GLU A 100 -5.38 -9.98 0.68
C GLU A 100 -5.62 -8.56 0.11
N LEU A 101 -6.51 -7.78 0.73
CA LEU A 101 -6.88 -6.48 0.20
C LEU A 101 -5.76 -5.43 0.28
N PRO A 102 -4.99 -5.28 1.38
CA PRO A 102 -3.84 -4.37 1.41
C PRO A 102 -2.77 -4.73 0.35
N GLN A 103 -2.55 -6.02 0.10
CA GLN A 103 -1.66 -6.48 -0.96
C GLN A 103 -2.21 -6.12 -2.35
N ALA A 104 -3.52 -6.28 -2.56
CA ALA A 104 -4.20 -5.88 -3.80
C ALA A 104 -4.08 -4.37 -4.04
N ILE A 105 -4.27 -3.54 -3.01
CA ILE A 105 -4.13 -2.08 -3.07
C ILE A 105 -2.69 -1.69 -3.42
N THR A 106 -1.71 -2.27 -2.74
CA THR A 106 -0.28 -2.06 -3.01
C THR A 106 0.05 -2.45 -4.46
N SER A 107 -0.43 -3.61 -4.92
CA SER A 107 -0.25 -4.07 -6.30
C SER A 107 -0.93 -3.13 -7.31
N ALA A 108 -2.11 -2.60 -7.00
CA ALA A 108 -2.80 -1.62 -7.84
C ALA A 108 -1.99 -0.33 -8.00
N TYR A 109 -1.41 0.18 -6.92
CA TYR A 109 -0.58 1.38 -6.97
C TYR A 109 0.75 1.13 -7.68
N LYS A 110 1.34 -0.04 -7.50
CA LYS A 110 2.58 -0.46 -8.13
C LYS A 110 2.41 -0.72 -9.63
N HIS A 111 1.40 -1.49 -10.04
CA HIS A 111 1.24 -1.98 -11.42
C HIS A 111 0.21 -1.22 -12.27
N SER A 112 -0.62 -0.40 -11.73
CA SER A 112 -1.79 0.34 -12.23
C SER A 112 -3.13 -0.25 -11.80
N CYS A 113 -3.25 -1.55 -11.72
CA CYS A 113 -4.41 -2.25 -11.19
C CYS A 113 -3.97 -3.57 -10.54
N SER A 114 -4.86 -4.11 -9.75
CA SER A 114 -4.92 -5.51 -9.32
C SER A 114 -6.32 -6.03 -9.60
N PHE A 115 -6.56 -7.29 -9.36
CA PHE A 115 -7.86 -7.90 -9.59
C PHE A 115 -8.30 -8.66 -8.35
N ILE A 116 -9.57 -8.51 -7.98
CA ILE A 116 -10.20 -9.37 -6.99
C ILE A 116 -11.05 -10.38 -7.76
N THR A 117 -10.74 -11.65 -7.56
CA THR A 117 -11.50 -12.76 -8.13
C THR A 117 -12.43 -13.35 -7.08
N THR A 118 -13.63 -13.73 -7.48
CA THR A 118 -14.59 -14.43 -6.64
C THR A 118 -14.97 -15.76 -7.31
N ALA A 119 -15.17 -16.80 -6.54
CA ALA A 119 -15.58 -18.10 -7.05
C ALA A 119 -16.35 -18.90 -5.98
N ARG A 120 -17.11 -19.92 -6.37
CA ARG A 120 -17.56 -20.92 -5.41
C ARG A 120 -16.39 -21.84 -5.06
N GLY A 121 -16.14 -22.01 -3.78
CA GLY A 121 -15.14 -22.95 -3.29
C GLY A 121 -15.62 -24.37 -3.22
N ASP A 122 -14.71 -25.30 -3.12
CA ASP A 122 -14.99 -26.72 -2.88
C ASP A 122 -14.91 -26.98 -1.36
N VAL A 123 -16.06 -26.84 -0.70
CA VAL A 123 -16.19 -27.10 0.75
C VAL A 123 -15.70 -28.48 1.14
N ARG A 124 -15.79 -29.47 0.24
CA ARG A 124 -15.32 -30.84 0.49
C ARG A 124 -13.79 -30.92 0.56
N SER A 125 -13.11 -30.02 -0.11
CA SER A 125 -11.64 -29.91 -0.03
C SER A 125 -11.18 -28.99 1.10
N GLY A 126 -12.11 -28.42 1.88
CA GLY A 126 -11.79 -27.50 2.99
C GLY A 126 -11.70 -26.03 2.54
N GLU A 127 -12.11 -25.69 1.32
CA GLU A 127 -12.19 -24.31 0.87
C GLU A 127 -13.42 -23.60 1.49
N PRO A 128 -13.36 -22.28 1.72
CA PRO A 128 -14.53 -21.48 2.04
C PRO A 128 -15.64 -21.63 0.97
N GLU A 129 -16.91 -21.50 1.34
CA GLU A 129 -18.02 -21.58 0.39
C GLU A 129 -17.90 -20.58 -0.76
N VAL A 130 -17.44 -19.37 -0.46
CA VAL A 130 -17.10 -18.35 -1.45
C VAL A 130 -15.63 -18.02 -1.31
N LEU A 131 -14.88 -18.25 -2.37
CA LEU A 131 -13.46 -17.85 -2.47
C LEU A 131 -13.36 -16.41 -2.94
N VAL A 132 -12.55 -15.62 -2.24
CA VAL A 132 -12.22 -14.24 -2.59
C VAL A 132 -10.71 -14.09 -2.57
N MET A 133 -10.09 -13.82 -3.71
CA MET A 133 -8.64 -13.82 -3.84
C MET A 133 -8.15 -12.57 -4.58
N ALA A 134 -7.05 -11.98 -4.11
CA ALA A 134 -6.34 -10.92 -4.81
C ALA A 134 -5.41 -11.49 -5.88
N ARG A 135 -5.32 -10.81 -7.02
CA ARG A 135 -4.44 -11.16 -8.14
C ARG A 135 -3.66 -9.94 -8.60
N SER A 136 -2.36 -10.05 -8.65
CA SER A 136 -1.49 -8.99 -9.18
C SER A 136 -1.63 -8.86 -10.69
N ALA A 137 -1.60 -7.63 -11.22
CA ALA A 137 -1.55 -7.41 -12.66
C ALA A 137 -0.23 -7.87 -13.32
N GLU A 138 0.76 -8.24 -12.56
CA GLU A 138 1.97 -8.89 -13.09
C GLU A 138 1.66 -10.28 -13.64
N TRP A 139 0.72 -10.97 -13.00
CA TRP A 139 0.30 -12.33 -13.32
C TRP A 139 -1.17 -12.44 -13.78
N SER A 140 -1.80 -11.30 -14.06
CA SER A 140 -3.20 -11.28 -14.49
C SER A 140 -3.43 -10.25 -15.58
N ALA A 141 -4.49 -10.47 -16.35
CA ALA A 141 -4.94 -9.52 -17.37
C ALA A 141 -6.46 -9.55 -17.52
N GLY A 142 -7.05 -8.44 -17.92
CA GLY A 142 -8.46 -8.32 -18.23
C GLY A 142 -8.71 -7.67 -19.57
N LEU A 143 -9.81 -8.07 -20.22
CA LEU A 143 -10.39 -7.37 -21.35
C LEU A 143 -11.53 -6.47 -20.85
N TRP A 144 -11.66 -5.29 -21.44
CA TRP A 144 -12.61 -4.29 -21.00
C TRP A 144 -13.74 -4.08 -22.00
N ASP A 145 -14.97 -4.21 -21.53
CA ASP A 145 -16.14 -3.82 -22.30
C ASP A 145 -16.41 -2.32 -22.11
N LYS A 146 -16.21 -1.55 -23.18
CA LYS A 146 -16.39 -0.09 -23.14
C LYS A 146 -17.86 0.32 -22.95
N ARG A 147 -18.83 -0.48 -23.42
CA ARG A 147 -20.24 -0.18 -23.31
C ARG A 147 -20.78 -0.46 -21.91
N ARG A 148 -20.44 -1.63 -21.36
CA ARG A 148 -20.85 -2.05 -20.01
C ARG A 148 -19.97 -1.44 -18.91
N ARG A 149 -18.76 -0.93 -19.26
CA ARG A 149 -17.74 -0.42 -18.33
C ARG A 149 -17.36 -1.43 -17.24
N THR A 150 -17.22 -2.68 -17.67
CA THR A 150 -16.84 -3.81 -16.82
C THR A 150 -15.79 -4.66 -17.52
N VAL A 151 -15.18 -5.57 -16.77
CA VAL A 151 -14.34 -6.62 -17.34
C VAL A 151 -15.23 -7.60 -18.12
N SER A 152 -14.89 -7.87 -19.37
CA SER A 152 -15.60 -8.83 -20.24
C SER A 152 -15.01 -10.24 -20.20
N ALA A 153 -13.74 -10.36 -19.83
CA ALA A 153 -13.03 -11.61 -19.56
C ALA A 153 -11.75 -11.30 -18.78
N SER A 154 -11.28 -12.23 -17.97
CA SER A 154 -10.03 -12.08 -17.22
C SER A 154 -9.24 -13.39 -17.19
N LEU A 155 -7.92 -13.25 -17.03
CA LEU A 155 -6.95 -14.32 -16.88
C LEU A 155 -6.15 -14.08 -15.61
N ALA A 156 -5.96 -15.11 -14.80
CA ALA A 156 -5.00 -15.15 -13.71
C ALA A 156 -4.07 -16.34 -13.90
N ILE A 157 -2.76 -16.11 -13.91
CA ILE A 157 -1.75 -17.17 -13.90
C ILE A 157 -1.57 -17.62 -12.47
N THR A 158 -1.86 -18.90 -12.20
CA THR A 158 -1.88 -19.49 -10.87
C THR A 158 -0.65 -20.35 -10.58
N GLY A 159 0.12 -20.70 -11.61
CA GLY A 159 1.38 -21.42 -11.44
C GLY A 159 2.34 -21.20 -12.60
N VAL A 160 3.62 -21.34 -12.28
CA VAL A 160 4.73 -21.24 -13.25
C VAL A 160 5.63 -22.47 -13.12
N ASP A 161 6.27 -22.86 -14.21
CA ASP A 161 7.31 -23.89 -14.20
C ASP A 161 8.67 -23.34 -13.75
N ASP A 162 9.67 -24.21 -13.58
CA ASP A 162 11.04 -23.84 -13.17
C ASP A 162 11.72 -22.83 -14.13
N GLN A 163 11.17 -22.65 -15.32
CA GLN A 163 11.65 -21.69 -16.30
C GLN A 163 10.84 -20.37 -16.28
N GLY A 164 9.94 -20.21 -15.30
CA GLY A 164 9.08 -19.03 -15.16
C GLY A 164 7.96 -18.95 -16.21
N ARG A 165 7.66 -20.03 -16.94
CA ARG A 165 6.57 -20.08 -17.92
C ARG A 165 5.29 -20.53 -17.26
N PRO A 166 4.11 -19.99 -17.62
CA PRO A 166 2.83 -20.43 -17.08
C PRO A 166 2.63 -21.94 -17.20
N SER A 167 2.34 -22.58 -16.05
CA SER A 167 1.98 -24.01 -15.94
C SER A 167 0.53 -24.20 -15.60
N SER A 168 -0.10 -23.22 -14.92
CA SER A 168 -1.55 -23.18 -14.68
C SER A 168 -2.08 -21.76 -14.79
N MET A 169 -3.36 -21.64 -15.16
CA MET A 169 -4.06 -20.36 -15.26
C MET A 169 -5.57 -20.54 -15.13
N ASP A 170 -6.23 -19.58 -14.51
CA ASP A 170 -7.67 -19.49 -14.42
C ASP A 170 -8.18 -18.45 -15.40
N VAL A 171 -9.20 -18.81 -16.20
CA VAL A 171 -9.82 -17.89 -17.15
C VAL A 171 -11.27 -17.69 -16.77
N TYR A 172 -11.62 -16.45 -16.49
CA TYR A 172 -12.94 -16.04 -16.03
C TYR A 172 -13.74 -15.49 -17.21
N LEU A 173 -14.78 -16.22 -17.61
CA LEU A 173 -15.73 -15.85 -18.64
C LEU A 173 -17.13 -15.64 -18.01
N PRO A 174 -18.08 -14.98 -18.69
CA PRO A 174 -19.40 -14.70 -18.10
C PRO A 174 -20.16 -15.94 -17.60
N HIS A 175 -20.09 -17.07 -18.31
CA HIS A 175 -20.86 -18.27 -17.99
C HIS A 175 -20.00 -19.44 -17.51
N VAL A 176 -18.70 -19.35 -17.55
CA VAL A 176 -17.80 -20.43 -17.20
C VAL A 176 -16.46 -19.89 -16.68
N VAL A 177 -15.90 -20.56 -15.70
CA VAL A 177 -14.50 -20.42 -15.30
C VAL A 177 -13.74 -21.64 -15.80
N LEU A 178 -12.64 -21.41 -16.51
CA LEU A 178 -11.77 -22.45 -17.05
C LEU A 178 -10.53 -22.55 -16.17
N LEU A 179 -10.39 -23.63 -15.44
CA LEU A 179 -9.17 -23.95 -14.69
C LEU A 179 -8.23 -24.72 -15.63
N CYS A 180 -7.22 -24.01 -16.13
CA CYS A 180 -6.34 -24.51 -17.18
C CYS A 180 -5.01 -24.97 -16.58
N SER A 181 -4.60 -26.19 -16.89
CA SER A 181 -3.31 -26.75 -16.51
C SER A 181 -2.54 -27.28 -17.72
N ARG A 182 -1.23 -27.19 -17.68
CA ARG A 182 -0.34 -27.69 -18.72
C ARG A 182 0.02 -29.15 -18.43
N ARG A 183 -0.19 -30.03 -19.39
CA ARG A 183 0.23 -31.43 -19.29
C ARG A 183 1.75 -31.55 -19.37
N PRO A 184 2.37 -32.57 -18.77
CA PRO A 184 3.78 -32.87 -18.95
C PRO A 184 4.16 -33.03 -20.44
N SER A 185 3.24 -33.53 -21.26
CA SER A 185 3.40 -33.68 -22.72
C SER A 185 3.31 -32.36 -23.51
N GLY A 186 3.10 -31.21 -22.85
CA GLY A 186 3.11 -29.88 -23.45
C GLY A 186 1.76 -29.32 -23.87
N GLY A 187 0.67 -30.10 -23.82
CA GLY A 187 -0.68 -29.62 -24.13
C GLY A 187 -1.36 -28.95 -22.94
N TRP A 188 -2.38 -28.12 -23.20
CA TRP A 188 -3.24 -27.51 -22.16
C TRP A 188 -4.56 -28.26 -22.06
N VAL A 189 -5.04 -28.44 -20.83
CA VAL A 189 -6.36 -29.00 -20.48
C VAL A 189 -7.11 -27.96 -19.66
N ALA A 190 -8.41 -27.85 -19.89
CA ALA A 190 -9.29 -27.01 -19.08
C ALA A 190 -10.31 -27.89 -18.33
N ASP A 191 -10.42 -27.68 -17.02
CA ASP A 191 -11.56 -28.06 -16.22
C ASP A 191 -12.57 -26.91 -16.25
N ARG A 192 -13.84 -27.24 -16.53
CA ARG A 192 -14.90 -26.25 -16.74
C ARG A 192 -15.76 -26.14 -15.50
N ARG A 193 -15.77 -24.99 -14.86
CA ARG A 193 -16.67 -24.71 -13.74
C ARG A 193 -17.77 -23.76 -14.19
N PRO A 194 -19.04 -24.13 -14.09
CA PRO A 194 -20.17 -23.28 -14.50
C PRO A 194 -20.18 -22.03 -13.59
N ASN A 195 -20.45 -20.88 -14.20
CA ASN A 195 -20.67 -19.64 -13.49
C ASN A 195 -22.15 -19.27 -13.52
N PRO A 196 -22.87 -19.37 -12.37
CA PRO A 196 -24.28 -19.14 -12.30
C PRO A 196 -24.72 -17.70 -12.45
N LEU A 197 -23.81 -16.73 -12.23
CA LEU A 197 -24.18 -15.32 -12.22
C LEU A 197 -24.24 -14.67 -13.60
N GLY A 198 -23.71 -15.31 -14.64
CA GLY A 198 -23.70 -14.77 -16.00
C GLY A 198 -22.86 -13.50 -16.19
N GLU A 199 -22.00 -13.19 -15.25
CA GLU A 199 -21.06 -12.07 -15.30
C GLU A 199 -19.64 -12.55 -14.97
N VAL A 200 -18.63 -11.79 -15.38
CA VAL A 200 -17.23 -12.15 -15.07
C VAL A 200 -16.97 -11.96 -13.59
N LEU A 201 -16.50 -13.03 -12.92
CA LEU A 201 -16.26 -13.09 -11.48
C LEU A 201 -14.94 -12.41 -11.08
N VAL A 202 -14.62 -11.29 -11.72
CA VAL A 202 -13.38 -10.53 -11.50
C VAL A 202 -13.67 -9.04 -11.47
N GLU A 203 -13.16 -8.37 -10.48
CA GLU A 203 -13.27 -6.92 -10.34
C GLU A 203 -11.89 -6.26 -10.30
N PRO A 204 -11.60 -5.26 -11.15
CA PRO A 204 -10.33 -4.56 -11.10
C PRO A 204 -10.34 -3.50 -10.00
N LEU A 205 -9.29 -3.47 -9.19
CA LEU A 205 -8.92 -2.34 -8.36
C LEU A 205 -7.92 -1.50 -9.14
N ALA A 206 -8.36 -0.37 -9.69
CA ALA A 206 -7.51 0.46 -10.53
C ALA A 206 -7.07 1.74 -9.80
N TYR A 207 -5.79 2.09 -9.92
CA TYR A 207 -5.29 3.37 -9.46
C TYR A 207 -5.45 4.44 -10.55
N ASP A 208 -6.15 5.52 -10.21
CA ASP A 208 -6.39 6.67 -11.08
C ASP A 208 -6.88 6.28 -12.49
N PRO A 209 -8.00 5.53 -12.60
CA PRO A 209 -8.56 5.14 -13.88
C PRO A 209 -9.00 6.38 -14.68
N GLN A 210 -8.85 6.31 -16.01
CA GLN A 210 -9.22 7.35 -16.95
C GLN A 210 -10.12 6.76 -18.04
N LEU A 211 -10.82 7.61 -18.78
CA LEU A 211 -11.77 7.16 -19.80
C LEU A 211 -11.15 6.25 -20.86
N ASP A 212 -9.92 6.54 -21.26
CA ASP A 212 -9.12 5.76 -22.22
C ASP A 212 -8.28 4.65 -21.55
N ARG A 213 -8.18 4.68 -20.22
CA ARG A 213 -7.35 3.77 -19.39
C ARG A 213 -8.13 3.22 -18.20
N PRO A 214 -9.11 2.34 -18.42
CA PRO A 214 -9.96 1.83 -17.36
C PRO A 214 -9.18 1.06 -16.27
N PHE A 215 -8.06 0.44 -16.62
CA PHE A 215 -7.14 -0.22 -15.66
C PHE A 215 -6.11 0.75 -15.04
N GLY A 216 -6.33 2.07 -15.16
CA GLY A 216 -5.57 3.08 -14.47
C GLY A 216 -4.12 3.25 -14.93
N ARG A 217 -3.32 3.86 -14.05
CA ARG A 217 -1.89 4.10 -14.22
C ARG A 217 -1.12 3.77 -12.93
N SER A 218 0.16 3.47 -13.04
CA SER A 218 1.01 3.19 -11.89
C SER A 218 1.49 4.49 -11.22
N ARG A 219 1.67 4.44 -9.91
CA ARG A 219 2.40 5.49 -9.18
C ARG A 219 3.88 5.49 -9.52
N ILE A 220 4.46 4.32 -9.84
CA ILE A 220 5.81 4.23 -10.39
C ILE A 220 5.76 4.60 -11.88
N SER A 221 5.60 5.89 -12.12
CA SER A 221 5.55 6.47 -13.47
C SER A 221 6.95 6.58 -14.07
N ARG A 222 7.02 6.87 -15.39
CA ARG A 222 8.31 7.13 -16.02
C ARG A 222 9.07 8.30 -15.38
N ALA A 223 8.35 9.34 -14.93
CA ALA A 223 8.96 10.46 -14.22
C ALA A 223 9.55 10.02 -12.88
N VAL A 224 8.82 9.22 -12.10
CA VAL A 224 9.30 8.66 -10.83
C VAL A 224 10.57 7.83 -11.05
N MET A 225 10.56 6.91 -12.03
CA MET A 225 11.75 6.09 -12.38
C MET A 225 12.95 6.96 -12.73
N ASN A 226 12.75 7.96 -13.60
CA ASN A 226 13.84 8.83 -14.06
C ASN A 226 14.42 9.69 -12.94
N ILE A 227 13.58 10.28 -12.09
CA ILE A 227 14.04 11.07 -10.93
C ILE A 227 14.83 10.18 -9.97
N THR A 228 14.37 8.95 -9.73
CA THR A 228 15.07 7.97 -8.89
C THR A 228 16.43 7.60 -9.47
N ASP A 229 16.52 7.34 -10.78
CA ASP A 229 17.79 7.05 -11.46
C ASP A 229 18.79 8.21 -11.31
N HIS A 230 18.34 9.45 -11.47
CA HIS A 230 19.19 10.63 -11.30
C HIS A 230 19.64 10.86 -9.86
N ALA A 231 18.74 10.69 -8.89
CA ALA A 231 19.06 10.80 -7.48
C ALA A 231 20.08 9.72 -7.08
N LEU A 232 19.88 8.48 -7.53
CA LEU A 232 20.80 7.38 -7.31
C LEU A 232 22.17 7.65 -7.94
N GLY A 233 22.22 8.18 -9.18
CA GLY A 233 23.46 8.60 -9.82
C GLY A 233 24.18 9.74 -9.06
N THR A 234 23.45 10.57 -8.33
CA THR A 234 24.03 11.61 -7.48
C THR A 234 24.65 11.03 -6.21
N ILE A 235 24.00 10.03 -5.58
CA ILE A 235 24.57 9.28 -4.45
C ILE A 235 25.88 8.62 -4.88
N VAL A 236 25.89 7.91 -6.02
CA VAL A 236 27.09 7.24 -6.54
C VAL A 236 28.22 8.24 -6.78
N ARG A 237 27.94 9.42 -7.35
CA ARG A 237 28.95 10.48 -7.51
C ARG A 237 29.43 11.01 -6.19
N GLY A 238 28.55 11.09 -5.18
CA GLY A 238 28.89 11.46 -3.81
C GLY A 238 29.89 10.50 -3.18
N GLU A 239 29.63 9.21 -3.25
CA GLU A 239 30.50 8.16 -2.71
C GLU A 239 31.89 8.20 -3.37
N ILE A 240 31.94 8.27 -4.70
CA ILE A 240 33.20 8.40 -5.44
C ILE A 240 33.91 9.73 -5.08
N GLY A 241 33.14 10.83 -4.99
CA GLY A 241 33.68 12.13 -4.63
C GLY A 241 34.29 12.13 -3.23
N ALA A 242 33.64 11.46 -2.27
CA ALA A 242 34.13 11.37 -0.91
C ALA A 242 35.52 10.73 -0.84
N ASP A 243 35.77 9.68 -1.60
CA ASP A 243 37.11 9.05 -1.67
C ASP A 243 38.20 10.00 -2.20
N PHE A 244 37.81 10.89 -3.12
CA PHE A 244 38.76 11.85 -3.70
C PHE A 244 38.96 13.13 -2.86
N TYR A 245 37.91 13.56 -2.15
CA TYR A 245 37.93 14.87 -1.43
C TYR A 245 38.29 14.75 0.04
N THR A 246 38.13 13.59 0.65
CA THR A 246 38.48 13.36 2.07
C THR A 246 39.99 13.18 2.27
N LEU A 247 40.72 12.74 1.25
CA LEU A 247 42.14 12.58 1.26
C LEU A 247 42.78 13.76 0.51
N PRO A 248 43.56 14.64 1.20
CA PRO A 248 44.25 15.73 0.52
C PRO A 248 45.23 15.17 -0.52
N LYS A 249 45.05 15.54 -1.78
CA LYS A 249 45.98 15.19 -2.85
C LYS A 249 47.10 16.21 -2.83
N ILE A 250 48.30 15.74 -2.53
CA ILE A 250 49.51 16.51 -2.60
C ILE A 250 50.24 16.15 -3.90
N ILE A 251 50.45 17.11 -4.76
CA ILE A 251 51.28 16.98 -5.97
C ILE A 251 52.63 17.56 -5.64
N MET A 252 53.66 16.73 -5.74
CA MET A 252 55.04 17.17 -5.56
C MET A 252 55.73 17.15 -6.93
N THR A 253 56.44 18.21 -7.22
CA THR A 253 57.32 18.34 -8.39
C THR A 253 58.74 18.57 -7.92
N LYS A 254 59.73 18.21 -8.77
CA LYS A 254 61.17 18.30 -8.45
C LYS A 254 61.56 17.44 -7.23
N VAL A 255 61.16 16.17 -7.28
CA VAL A 255 61.42 15.18 -6.24
C VAL A 255 62.46 14.18 -6.80
N ALA A 256 63.43 13.81 -5.98
CA ALA A 256 64.43 12.82 -6.36
C ALA A 256 63.79 11.47 -6.73
N GLU A 257 64.39 10.73 -7.70
CA GLU A 257 63.82 9.52 -8.31
C GLU A 257 63.64 8.40 -7.26
N ASP A 258 64.46 8.35 -6.24
CA ASP A 258 64.38 7.38 -5.12
C ASP A 258 63.37 7.70 -4.03
N ALA A 259 62.79 8.90 -4.04
CA ALA A 259 61.84 9.35 -3.02
C ALA A 259 60.59 8.50 -2.88
N PHE A 260 60.21 7.76 -3.95
CA PHE A 260 59.04 6.85 -4.01
C PHE A 260 59.38 5.38 -3.75
N SER A 261 60.60 5.08 -3.31
CA SER A 261 61.03 3.69 -3.00
C SER A 261 60.28 3.10 -1.79
N ARG A 262 59.74 3.95 -0.89
CA ARG A 262 58.86 3.52 0.19
C ARG A 262 57.43 3.33 -0.34
N GLY A 263 56.79 2.22 0.01
CA GLY A 263 55.48 1.88 -0.49
C GLY A 263 54.46 3.02 -0.33
N LYS A 264 53.60 3.21 -1.34
CA LYS A 264 52.53 4.26 -1.41
C LYS A 264 51.70 4.41 -0.13
N TRP A 265 51.51 3.31 0.62
CA TRP A 265 50.74 3.27 1.86
C TRP A 265 51.48 3.92 3.03
N GLN A 266 52.80 3.73 3.17
CA GLN A 266 53.60 4.36 4.22
C GLN A 266 53.68 5.87 4.05
N MET A 267 53.79 6.37 2.83
CA MET A 267 53.78 7.82 2.57
C MET A 267 52.42 8.46 2.87
N ALA A 268 51.32 7.74 2.76
CA ALA A 268 49.99 8.28 3.11
C ALA A 268 49.76 8.33 4.61
N VAL A 269 50.45 7.50 5.39
CA VAL A 269 50.32 7.43 6.87
C VAL A 269 51.30 8.33 7.59
N ASP A 270 52.49 8.61 7.02
CA ASP A 270 53.49 9.49 7.58
C ASP A 270 53.07 10.95 7.48
N ARG A 271 52.76 11.57 8.57
CA ARG A 271 52.35 12.98 8.64
C ARG A 271 53.45 13.99 8.28
N ILE A 272 54.72 13.59 8.33
CA ILE A 272 55.88 14.43 8.00
C ILE A 272 56.82 13.54 7.16
N THR A 273 56.95 13.87 5.88
CA THR A 273 57.89 13.21 4.96
C THR A 273 58.86 14.27 4.45
N GLY A 274 60.16 14.12 4.75
CA GLY A 274 61.21 14.96 4.20
C GLY A 274 61.64 14.41 2.83
N PHE A 275 61.79 15.30 1.87
CA PHE A 275 62.30 14.99 0.53
C PHE A 275 63.63 15.69 0.28
N THR A 276 64.53 15.03 -0.40
CA THR A 276 65.79 15.58 -0.87
C THR A 276 65.60 16.40 -2.17
N LYS A 277 66.55 17.25 -2.48
CA LYS A 277 66.60 17.98 -3.74
C LYS A 277 66.71 17.00 -4.91
N ASP A 278 66.23 17.40 -6.11
CA ASP A 278 66.38 16.67 -7.33
C ASP A 278 67.83 16.64 -7.83
N GLU A 279 68.10 15.98 -8.96
CA GLU A 279 69.43 15.87 -9.57
C GLU A 279 70.00 17.24 -10.01
N ASP A 280 69.14 18.20 -10.31
CA ASP A 280 69.51 19.57 -10.70
C ASP A 280 69.72 20.50 -9.49
N GLY A 281 69.51 20.00 -8.26
CA GLY A 281 69.71 20.73 -7.02
C GLY A 281 68.52 21.62 -6.61
N ASP A 282 67.37 21.46 -7.28
CA ASP A 282 66.15 22.21 -7.01
C ASP A 282 65.41 21.65 -5.79
N ALA A 283 64.81 22.53 -5.00
CA ALA A 283 64.00 22.13 -3.86
C ALA A 283 62.61 21.60 -4.33
N PRO A 284 62.05 20.56 -3.68
CA PRO A 284 60.74 20.06 -4.00
C PRO A 284 59.65 21.14 -3.85
N SER A 285 58.76 21.24 -4.83
CA SER A 285 57.56 22.08 -4.75
C SER A 285 56.35 21.25 -4.38
N VAL A 286 55.66 21.67 -3.32
CA VAL A 286 54.44 20.99 -2.83
C VAL A 286 53.24 21.81 -3.27
N HIS A 287 52.38 21.19 -4.06
CA HIS A 287 51.10 21.75 -4.49
C HIS A 287 49.99 20.98 -3.84
N GLU A 288 49.28 21.61 -2.91
CA GLU A 288 48.08 21.06 -2.30
C GLU A 288 46.89 21.32 -3.22
N VAL A 289 46.20 20.23 -3.64
CA VAL A 289 44.93 20.35 -4.33
C VAL A 289 43.87 20.67 -3.29
N ARG A 290 43.28 21.86 -3.37
CA ARG A 290 42.24 22.30 -2.45
C ARG A 290 41.09 21.30 -2.43
N GLN A 291 40.62 21.00 -1.22
CA GLN A 291 39.40 20.19 -1.04
C GLN A 291 38.21 20.89 -1.72
N MET A 292 37.46 20.15 -2.51
CA MET A 292 36.21 20.63 -3.07
C MET A 292 35.07 20.34 -2.09
N THR A 293 34.05 21.18 -2.11
CA THR A 293 32.86 20.96 -1.29
C THR A 293 31.93 19.93 -1.93
N MET A 294 31.30 19.08 -1.11
CA MET A 294 30.25 18.14 -1.53
C MET A 294 28.87 18.82 -1.66
N GLN A 295 28.76 20.08 -1.28
CA GLN A 295 27.50 20.83 -1.26
C GLN A 295 26.72 20.77 -2.58
N PRO A 296 27.33 20.92 -3.78
CA PRO A 296 26.58 20.82 -5.03
C PRO A 296 25.88 19.49 -5.23
N LEU A 297 26.44 18.37 -4.76
CA LEU A 297 25.81 17.05 -4.85
C LEU A 297 24.66 16.92 -3.85
N THR A 298 24.82 17.45 -2.65
CA THR A 298 23.75 17.51 -1.65
C THR A 298 22.57 18.35 -2.15
N ASP A 299 22.85 19.51 -2.75
CA ASP A 299 21.82 20.39 -3.30
C ASP A 299 21.11 19.73 -4.51
N GLN A 300 21.86 19.02 -5.34
CA GLN A 300 21.30 18.26 -6.47
C GLN A 300 20.38 17.13 -5.95
N TYR A 301 20.78 16.42 -4.91
CA TYR A 301 19.96 15.36 -4.31
C TYR A 301 18.66 15.94 -3.72
N ARG A 302 18.75 17.06 -2.99
CA ARG A 302 17.59 17.80 -2.46
C ARG A 302 16.66 18.28 -3.58
N MET A 303 17.19 18.73 -4.69
CA MET A 303 16.41 19.12 -5.88
C MET A 303 15.62 17.92 -6.42
N TYR A 304 16.24 16.73 -6.57
CA TYR A 304 15.55 15.54 -7.02
C TYR A 304 14.47 15.06 -6.02
N ALA A 305 14.73 15.17 -4.71
CA ALA A 305 13.72 14.87 -3.69
C ALA A 305 12.52 15.82 -3.81
N SER A 306 12.72 17.10 -4.06
CA SER A 306 11.65 18.07 -4.30
C SER A 306 10.86 17.78 -5.57
N GLN A 307 11.55 17.38 -6.66
CA GLN A 307 10.88 16.95 -7.90
C GLN A 307 10.06 15.67 -7.69
N PHE A 308 10.59 14.72 -6.92
CA PHE A 308 9.90 13.48 -6.58
C PHE A 308 8.64 13.75 -5.75
N SER A 309 8.76 14.60 -4.72
CA SER A 309 7.61 15.08 -3.93
C SER A 309 6.56 15.75 -4.81
N GLY A 310 6.97 16.64 -5.71
CA GLY A 310 6.09 17.26 -6.69
C GLY A 310 5.35 16.26 -7.59
N ALA A 311 6.03 15.18 -8.01
CA ALA A 311 5.44 14.15 -8.88
C ALA A 311 4.51 13.19 -8.16
N THR A 312 4.80 12.85 -6.91
CA THR A 312 4.11 11.79 -6.13
C THR A 312 3.16 12.31 -5.08
N GLY A 313 3.39 13.54 -4.58
CA GLY A 313 2.71 14.09 -3.41
C GLY A 313 3.25 13.55 -2.07
N VAL A 314 4.33 12.78 -2.09
CA VAL A 314 5.01 12.32 -0.86
C VAL A 314 5.80 13.50 -0.28
N PRO A 315 5.66 13.84 1.00
CA PRO A 315 6.43 14.92 1.63
C PRO A 315 7.94 14.72 1.51
N VAL A 316 8.68 15.80 1.32
CA VAL A 316 10.16 15.74 1.21
C VAL A 316 10.79 15.20 2.49
N SER A 317 10.21 15.48 3.64
CA SER A 317 10.62 14.94 4.94
C SER A 317 10.58 13.41 4.99
N SER A 318 9.60 12.79 4.34
CA SER A 318 9.48 11.33 4.23
C SER A 318 10.53 10.69 3.31
N LEU A 319 11.29 11.49 2.57
CA LEU A 319 12.38 11.03 1.70
C LEU A 319 13.76 11.10 2.38
N GLY A 320 13.82 11.31 3.71
CA GLY A 320 15.06 11.40 4.47
C GLY A 320 15.78 12.74 4.36
N ILE A 321 15.13 13.77 3.83
CA ILE A 321 15.70 15.13 3.79
C ILE A 321 15.33 15.85 5.08
N ILE A 322 16.33 16.07 5.93
CA ILE A 322 16.16 16.83 7.16
C ILE A 322 16.28 18.32 6.86
N THR A 323 15.31 19.10 7.28
CA THR A 323 15.38 20.56 7.31
C THR A 323 15.99 20.99 8.63
N GLU A 324 16.81 22.05 8.62
CA GLU A 324 17.52 22.57 9.82
C GLU A 324 16.57 22.94 10.97
N ASN A 325 15.35 23.36 10.64
CA ASN A 325 14.30 23.62 11.62
C ASN A 325 13.23 22.52 11.53
N PRO A 326 12.88 21.84 12.63
CA PRO A 326 11.78 20.88 12.62
C PRO A 326 10.49 21.62 12.22
N PRO A 327 9.72 21.09 11.26
CA PRO A 327 8.48 21.72 10.83
C PRO A 327 7.46 21.73 11.98
N SER A 328 6.64 22.78 12.06
CA SER A 328 5.51 22.80 12.98
C SER A 328 4.49 21.70 12.61
N ALA A 329 3.64 21.31 13.56
CA ALA A 329 2.57 20.34 13.28
C ALA A 329 1.70 20.79 12.09
N GLU A 330 1.41 22.09 11.97
CA GLU A 330 0.63 22.65 10.87
C GLU A 330 1.35 22.55 9.53
N ALA A 331 2.69 22.71 9.51
CA ALA A 331 3.48 22.52 8.29
C ALA A 331 3.48 21.05 7.85
N ILE A 332 3.55 20.09 8.79
CA ILE A 332 3.45 18.65 8.49
C ILE A 332 2.07 18.34 7.89
N TYR A 333 0.98 18.88 8.47
CA TYR A 333 -0.38 18.71 7.92
C TYR A 333 -0.53 19.33 6.53
N ALA A 334 0.08 20.49 6.30
CA ALA A 334 0.04 21.14 4.99
C ALA A 334 0.77 20.32 3.92
N ASP A 335 1.91 19.74 4.27
CA ASP A 335 2.68 18.85 3.36
C ASP A 335 1.92 17.57 3.03
N ASP A 336 1.22 16.97 4.01
CA ASP A 336 0.45 15.73 3.82
C ASP A 336 -0.88 15.93 3.07
N ARG A 337 -1.39 17.15 3.01
CA ARG A 337 -2.71 17.47 2.44
C ARG A 337 -2.94 16.91 1.04
N ARG A 338 -1.92 16.96 0.19
CA ARG A 338 -2.02 16.47 -1.19
C ARG A 338 -2.15 14.94 -1.22
N LEU A 339 -1.38 14.25 -0.39
CA LEU A 339 -1.40 12.80 -0.30
C LEU A 339 -2.72 12.30 0.27
N VAL A 340 -3.21 12.93 1.34
CA VAL A 340 -4.53 12.68 1.95
C VAL A 340 -5.67 12.89 0.95
N SER A 341 -5.65 14.00 0.20
CA SER A 341 -6.67 14.26 -0.84
C SER A 341 -6.65 13.19 -1.93
N THR A 342 -5.45 12.72 -2.31
CA THR A 342 -5.29 11.64 -3.29
C THR A 342 -5.83 10.32 -2.73
N ALA A 343 -5.56 10.01 -1.46
CA ALA A 343 -6.08 8.82 -0.78
C ALA A 343 -7.61 8.83 -0.72
N LYS A 344 -8.23 9.93 -0.30
CA LYS A 344 -9.70 10.08 -0.26
C LYS A 344 -10.33 9.84 -1.62
N ARG A 345 -9.76 10.42 -2.67
CA ARG A 345 -10.24 10.22 -4.04
C ARG A 345 -10.10 8.76 -4.47
N GLN A 346 -8.96 8.14 -4.16
CA GLN A 346 -8.68 6.77 -4.56
C GLN A 346 -9.54 5.76 -3.79
N ASN A 347 -9.75 5.94 -2.48
CA ASN A 347 -10.63 5.12 -1.67
C ASN A 347 -12.07 5.16 -2.23
N ARG A 348 -12.57 6.35 -2.63
CA ARG A 348 -13.88 6.47 -3.30
C ARG A 348 -13.95 5.71 -4.62
N ILE A 349 -12.88 5.66 -5.41
CA ILE A 349 -12.81 4.87 -6.64
C ILE A 349 -12.87 3.38 -6.32
N MET A 350 -12.08 2.93 -5.34
CA MET A 350 -12.02 1.54 -4.90
C MET A 350 -13.34 1.08 -4.24
N THR A 351 -14.03 1.96 -3.53
CA THR A 351 -15.38 1.69 -3.00
C THR A 351 -16.30 1.16 -4.07
N ALA A 352 -16.32 1.77 -5.25
CA ALA A 352 -17.19 1.32 -6.34
C ALA A 352 -16.86 -0.10 -6.82
N SER A 353 -15.60 -0.49 -6.81
CA SER A 353 -15.17 -1.86 -7.13
C SER A 353 -15.49 -2.84 -6.00
N LEU A 354 -15.18 -2.48 -4.76
CA LEU A 354 -15.43 -3.34 -3.59
C LEU A 354 -16.92 -3.58 -3.37
N ARG A 355 -17.78 -2.59 -3.58
CA ARG A 355 -19.25 -2.79 -3.57
C ARG A 355 -19.70 -3.88 -4.54
N ARG A 356 -19.13 -3.93 -5.74
CA ARG A 356 -19.41 -5.01 -6.72
C ARG A 356 -18.86 -6.36 -6.24
N VAL A 357 -17.70 -6.36 -5.58
CA VAL A 357 -17.15 -7.58 -4.96
C VAL A 357 -18.09 -8.09 -3.87
N GLY A 358 -18.47 -7.25 -2.90
CA GLY A 358 -19.39 -7.62 -1.83
C GLY A 358 -20.75 -8.13 -2.35
N ALA A 359 -21.35 -7.40 -3.30
CA ALA A 359 -22.59 -7.84 -3.94
C ALA A 359 -22.46 -9.18 -4.66
N ARG A 360 -21.30 -9.45 -5.26
CA ARG A 360 -21.02 -10.72 -5.95
C ARG A 360 -20.83 -11.87 -4.96
N ILE A 361 -20.18 -11.62 -3.82
CA ILE A 361 -20.02 -12.60 -2.73
C ILE A 361 -21.40 -13.07 -2.25
N VAL A 362 -22.29 -12.13 -1.88
CA VAL A 362 -23.66 -12.42 -1.43
C VAL A 362 -24.43 -13.21 -2.49
N ARG A 363 -24.37 -12.78 -3.75
CA ARG A 363 -25.07 -13.47 -4.85
C ARG A 363 -24.52 -14.87 -5.14
N LEU A 364 -23.23 -15.11 -4.94
CA LEU A 364 -22.65 -16.46 -5.06
C LEU A 364 -23.10 -17.36 -3.92
N ARG A 365 -23.15 -16.86 -2.69
CA ARG A 365 -23.66 -17.58 -1.53
C ARG A 365 -25.14 -17.90 -1.67
N ASP A 366 -25.96 -16.92 -1.99
CA ASP A 366 -27.43 -17.00 -1.94
C ASP A 366 -28.05 -17.47 -3.27
N GLY A 367 -27.27 -18.06 -4.18
CA GLY A 367 -27.78 -18.65 -5.42
C GLY A 367 -28.21 -17.64 -6.49
N GLY A 368 -27.68 -16.42 -6.48
CA GLY A 368 -27.92 -15.41 -7.52
C GLY A 368 -28.98 -14.36 -7.17
N ALA A 369 -29.60 -14.43 -6.00
CA ALA A 369 -30.58 -13.45 -5.54
C ALA A 369 -29.95 -12.03 -5.42
N SER A 370 -30.73 -11.02 -5.82
CA SER A 370 -30.34 -9.61 -5.66
C SER A 370 -31.46 -8.89 -4.93
N SER A 371 -31.14 -8.21 -3.83
CA SER A 371 -32.07 -7.38 -3.08
C SER A 371 -31.81 -5.89 -3.32
N ASP A 372 -32.80 -5.04 -3.04
CA ASP A 372 -32.61 -3.59 -3.09
C ASP A 372 -31.67 -3.12 -1.97
N GLU A 373 -31.58 -3.83 -0.87
CA GLU A 373 -30.64 -3.58 0.23
C GLU A 373 -29.20 -3.82 -0.21
N LEU A 374 -28.96 -4.88 -0.99
CA LEU A 374 -27.63 -5.18 -1.54
C LEU A 374 -27.09 -4.05 -2.44
N ARG A 375 -27.97 -3.28 -3.08
CA ARG A 375 -27.59 -2.09 -3.87
C ARG A 375 -27.12 -0.92 -3.01
N ARG A 376 -27.48 -0.91 -1.73
CA ARG A 376 -27.10 0.13 -0.76
C ARG A 376 -25.83 -0.20 -0.01
N LEU A 377 -25.25 -1.39 -0.25
CA LEU A 377 -23.97 -1.79 0.33
C LEU A 377 -22.92 -0.73 0.02
N ASP A 378 -22.19 -0.30 1.03
CA ASP A 378 -21.10 0.66 0.93
C ASP A 378 -19.85 0.15 1.67
N VAL A 379 -18.77 0.91 1.68
CA VAL A 379 -17.47 0.52 2.24
C VAL A 379 -17.01 1.59 3.22
N SER A 380 -16.67 1.15 4.43
CA SER A 380 -15.97 1.98 5.40
C SER A 380 -14.47 1.95 5.16
N TRP A 381 -13.86 3.13 5.27
CA TRP A 381 -12.42 3.32 5.19
C TRP A 381 -11.96 4.11 6.41
N ALA A 382 -10.86 3.69 7.01
CA ALA A 382 -10.21 4.50 8.03
C ALA A 382 -9.86 5.90 7.48
N LYS A 383 -9.89 6.89 8.35
CA LYS A 383 -9.56 8.27 7.97
C LYS A 383 -8.10 8.34 7.49
N PRO A 384 -7.83 8.82 6.28
CA PRO A 384 -6.47 8.88 5.75
C PRO A 384 -5.61 9.99 6.38
N GLU A 385 -6.22 10.88 7.17
CA GLU A 385 -5.53 11.89 7.94
C GLU A 385 -5.02 11.34 9.27
N PHE A 386 -3.80 11.68 9.61
CA PHE A 386 -3.31 11.47 10.96
C PHE A 386 -3.86 12.60 11.86
N THR A 387 -4.73 12.25 12.80
CA THR A 387 -5.25 13.19 13.80
C THR A 387 -4.62 12.86 15.14
N SER A 388 -3.95 13.84 15.78
CA SER A 388 -3.43 13.59 17.12
C SER A 388 -4.59 13.40 18.10
N PRO A 389 -4.47 12.50 19.10
CA PRO A 389 -5.54 12.26 20.08
C PRO A 389 -6.02 13.55 20.78
N GLY A 390 -5.09 14.47 21.06
CA GLY A 390 -5.43 15.77 21.65
C GLY A 390 -6.29 16.65 20.74
N SER A 391 -5.95 16.74 19.45
CA SER A 391 -6.74 17.50 18.47
C SER A 391 -8.10 16.88 18.23
N ALA A 392 -8.21 15.55 18.24
CA ALA A 392 -9.46 14.83 18.09
C ALA A 392 -10.40 15.09 19.29
N ALA A 393 -9.87 14.99 20.52
CA ALA A 393 -10.61 15.28 21.74
C ALA A 393 -11.10 16.75 21.79
N ASP A 394 -10.24 17.69 21.39
CA ASP A 394 -10.57 19.13 21.36
C ASP A 394 -11.69 19.45 20.34
N ALA A 395 -11.62 18.81 19.16
CA ALA A 395 -12.66 18.91 18.14
C ALA A 395 -14.00 18.33 18.64
N LEU A 396 -13.96 17.17 19.32
CA LEU A 396 -15.15 16.55 19.88
C LEU A 396 -15.80 17.40 20.97
N VAL A 397 -15.03 17.98 21.90
CA VAL A 397 -15.53 18.90 22.93
C VAL A 397 -16.21 20.11 22.31
N LYS A 398 -15.61 20.71 21.26
CA LYS A 398 -16.21 21.86 20.56
C LYS A 398 -17.49 21.50 19.82
N LEU A 399 -17.55 20.32 19.21
CA LEU A 399 -18.74 19.85 18.50
C LEU A 399 -19.86 19.48 19.47
N SER A 400 -19.56 18.80 20.57
CA SER A 400 -20.58 18.46 21.60
C SER A 400 -21.13 19.68 22.31
N ALA A 401 -20.39 20.77 22.41
CA ALA A 401 -20.89 22.04 22.94
C ALA A 401 -21.96 22.67 22.01
N VAL A 402 -21.88 22.47 20.71
CA VAL A 402 -22.85 22.98 19.70
C VAL A 402 -23.97 21.97 19.45
N PHE A 403 -23.63 20.69 19.44
CA PHE A 403 -24.55 19.58 19.17
C PHE A 403 -24.44 18.52 20.29
N PRO A 404 -25.14 18.69 21.44
CA PRO A 404 -24.99 17.81 22.61
C PRO A 404 -25.19 16.32 22.30
N TRP A 405 -26.10 15.99 21.37
CA TRP A 405 -26.40 14.62 20.95
C TRP A 405 -25.24 13.90 20.27
N ILE A 406 -24.26 14.64 19.71
CA ILE A 406 -23.08 14.04 19.08
C ILE A 406 -22.26 13.24 20.10
N GLY A 407 -22.15 13.71 21.35
CA GLY A 407 -21.39 13.03 22.40
C GLY A 407 -21.90 11.64 22.77
N GLU A 408 -23.14 11.30 22.38
CA GLU A 408 -23.74 9.97 22.59
C GLU A 408 -23.62 9.06 21.36
N SER A 409 -23.13 9.58 20.22
CA SER A 409 -23.02 8.88 18.97
C SER A 409 -21.73 8.05 18.90
N GLU A 410 -21.80 6.85 18.31
CA GLU A 410 -20.61 6.05 17.98
C GLU A 410 -19.65 6.81 17.08
N VAL A 411 -20.17 7.61 16.16
CA VAL A 411 -19.38 8.48 15.27
C VAL A 411 -18.51 9.47 16.07
N ALA A 412 -18.96 9.90 17.26
CA ALA A 412 -18.13 10.75 18.13
C ALA A 412 -16.91 10.02 18.66
N LEU A 413 -17.04 8.75 19.00
CA LEU A 413 -15.92 7.90 19.43
C LEU A 413 -14.93 7.66 18.28
N GLU A 414 -15.43 7.43 17.06
CA GLU A 414 -14.58 7.37 15.86
C GLU A 414 -13.86 8.70 15.61
N MET A 415 -14.53 9.82 15.81
CA MET A 415 -13.91 11.15 15.70
C MET A 415 -12.84 11.38 16.76
N ALA A 416 -13.01 10.82 17.96
CA ALA A 416 -12.02 10.85 19.03
C ALA A 416 -10.80 9.94 18.75
N GLY A 417 -10.87 9.10 17.71
CA GLY A 417 -9.77 8.24 17.27
C GLY A 417 -9.82 6.82 17.84
N PHE A 418 -10.93 6.41 18.44
CA PHE A 418 -11.11 5.01 18.88
C PHE A 418 -11.35 4.10 17.67
N THR A 419 -10.76 2.91 17.73
CA THR A 419 -10.99 1.85 16.74
C THR A 419 -12.35 1.20 16.93
N SER A 420 -12.90 0.56 15.89
CA SER A 420 -14.19 -0.13 15.95
C SER A 420 -14.25 -1.18 17.08
N SER A 421 -13.15 -1.90 17.33
CA SER A 421 -13.05 -2.86 18.44
C SER A 421 -13.09 -2.19 19.82
N GLU A 422 -12.46 -1.04 19.98
CA GLU A 422 -12.52 -0.24 21.22
C GLU A 422 -13.90 0.34 21.44
N ILE A 423 -14.55 0.84 20.38
CA ILE A 423 -15.91 1.37 20.42
C ILE A 423 -16.88 0.27 20.86
N THR A 424 -16.81 -0.92 20.28
CA THR A 424 -17.65 -2.07 20.69
C THR A 424 -17.47 -2.39 22.18
N ARG A 425 -16.24 -2.40 22.68
CA ARG A 425 -15.94 -2.64 24.09
C ARG A 425 -16.47 -1.53 25.00
N LEU A 426 -16.27 -0.27 24.62
CA LEU A 426 -16.76 0.89 25.37
C LEU A 426 -18.28 0.90 25.47
N LEU A 427 -18.98 0.57 24.37
CA LEU A 427 -20.45 0.47 24.36
C LEU A 427 -20.96 -0.70 25.22
N ALA A 428 -20.27 -1.84 25.18
CA ALA A 428 -20.58 -2.97 26.06
C ALA A 428 -20.37 -2.61 27.54
N ASP A 429 -19.34 -1.85 27.88
CA ASP A 429 -19.08 -1.37 29.23
C ASP A 429 -20.12 -0.35 29.66
N LYS A 430 -20.51 0.59 28.78
CA LYS A 430 -21.61 1.55 29.03
C LYS A 430 -22.92 0.81 29.31
N ARG A 431 -23.28 -0.19 28.51
CA ARG A 431 -24.52 -0.99 28.75
C ARG A 431 -24.46 -1.74 30.06
N ARG A 432 -23.32 -2.32 30.44
CA ARG A 432 -23.14 -2.98 31.74
C ARG A 432 -23.29 -2.02 32.91
N ALA A 433 -22.69 -0.84 32.82
CA ALA A 433 -22.81 0.19 33.86
C ALA A 433 -24.25 0.68 34.00
N GLN A 434 -24.97 0.91 32.90
CA GLN A 434 -26.37 1.31 32.90
C GLN A 434 -27.29 0.22 33.47
N GLY A 435 -27.06 -1.05 33.06
CA GLY A 435 -27.78 -2.20 33.60
C GLY A 435 -27.58 -2.36 35.11
N GLY A 436 -26.36 -2.16 35.58
CA GLY A 436 -26.03 -2.19 37.01
C GLY A 436 -26.72 -1.06 37.83
N SER A 437 -26.76 0.15 37.27
CA SER A 437 -27.43 1.28 37.89
C SER A 437 -28.97 1.12 37.94
N THR A 438 -29.56 0.59 36.86
CA THR A 438 -31.01 0.30 36.78
C THR A 438 -31.39 -0.80 37.77
N LEU A 439 -30.61 -1.87 37.87
CA LEU A 439 -30.84 -2.92 38.86
C LEU A 439 -30.72 -2.40 40.30
N ALA A 440 -29.72 -1.59 40.58
CA ALA A 440 -29.56 -0.95 41.89
C ALA A 440 -30.74 -0.05 42.23
N ALA A 441 -31.25 0.72 41.25
CA ALA A 441 -32.44 1.56 41.43
C ALA A 441 -33.72 0.74 41.69
N LEU A 442 -33.89 -0.38 40.94
CA LEU A 442 -35.04 -1.30 41.19
C LEU A 442 -34.98 -1.97 42.57
N ILE A 443 -33.78 -2.40 43.00
CA ILE A 443 -33.60 -2.96 44.34
C ILE A 443 -33.86 -1.91 45.43
N ALA A 444 -33.45 -0.67 45.20
CA ALA A 444 -33.72 0.43 46.14
C ALA A 444 -35.23 0.75 46.22
N ALA A 445 -35.92 0.83 45.08
CA ALA A 445 -37.36 1.03 45.00
C ALA A 445 -38.14 -0.11 45.70
N GLY A 446 -37.79 -1.39 45.41
CA GLY A 446 -38.43 -2.53 46.08
C GLY A 446 -38.17 -2.60 47.59
N ARG A 447 -37.02 -2.10 48.09
CA ARG A 447 -36.76 -1.98 49.52
C ARG A 447 -37.58 -0.86 50.15
N GLN A 448 -37.83 0.21 49.42
CA GLN A 448 -38.62 1.32 49.87
C GLN A 448 -40.11 0.95 49.98
N GLU A 449 -40.64 0.27 48.95
CA GLU A 449 -42.00 -0.27 48.97
C GLU A 449 -42.20 -1.30 50.11
N ALA A 450 -41.22 -2.19 50.33
CA ALA A 450 -41.25 -3.16 51.43
C ALA A 450 -41.19 -2.46 52.83
N ALA A 451 -40.44 -1.36 52.93
CA ALA A 451 -40.37 -0.59 54.15
C ALA A 451 -41.67 0.20 54.40
N GLU A 452 -42.33 0.75 53.40
CA GLU A 452 -43.62 1.41 53.47
C GLU A 452 -44.72 0.41 53.80
N ALA A 453 -44.77 -0.75 53.19
CA ALA A 453 -45.71 -1.82 53.52
C ALA A 453 -45.53 -2.36 54.97
N ALA A 454 -44.28 -2.42 55.45
CA ALA A 454 -43.98 -2.80 56.84
C ALA A 454 -44.41 -1.70 57.87
N ALA A 455 -44.33 -0.43 57.46
CA ALA A 455 -44.79 0.69 58.29
C ALA A 455 -46.34 0.77 58.40
N GLU A 456 -47.06 0.40 57.34
CA GLU A 456 -48.50 0.34 57.27
C GLU A 456 -49.09 -0.88 58.02
N ALA A 457 -48.28 -1.92 58.26
CA ALA A 457 -48.71 -3.16 58.96
C ALA A 457 -48.50 -3.14 60.44
N VAL A 458 -48.13 -2.00 61.06
CA VAL A 458 -48.15 -1.83 62.55
C VAL A 458 -49.55 -1.47 62.99
N PRO A 459 -50.32 -2.38 63.63
CA PRO A 459 -51.63 -2.03 64.15
C PRO A 459 -51.47 -1.09 65.35
N ASP A 460 -52.25 -0.02 65.37
CA ASP A 460 -52.53 0.79 66.56
C ASP A 460 -52.99 -0.14 67.69
N ALA A 461 -52.06 -0.55 68.50
CA ALA A 461 -52.39 -1.20 69.76
C ALA A 461 -51.69 -0.39 70.86
N VAL A 462 -52.48 0.59 71.42
CA VAL A 462 -52.54 0.94 72.81
C VAL A 462 -53.39 2.21 72.94
N GLU A 463 -54.66 2.05 73.20
CA GLU A 463 -55.41 2.84 74.19
C GLU A 463 -56.48 1.92 74.78
N GLY A 464 -56.33 1.65 76.09
CA GLY A 464 -57.26 0.93 76.94
C GLY A 464 -56.72 0.80 78.33
#